data_697392722f0878c5b10eadccbf8f4ced
#
_entry.id   697392722f0878c5b10eadccbf8f4ced
#
_cell.length_a   1.000
_cell.length_b   1.000
_cell.length_c   1.000
_cell.angle_alpha   90.00
_cell.angle_beta   90.00
_cell.angle_gamma   90.00
#
_symmetry.space_group_name_H-M   'P 1'
#
loop_
_entity.id
_entity.type
_entity.pdbx_description
1 polymer ?
#
loop_
_entity_poly.entity_id
_entity_poly.type
_entity_poly.pdbx_seq_one_letter_code
_entity_poly.pdbx_strand_id
1 'polypeptide(L)'
;MANTSLLKPTSVEVALSENNPNRAVITLEPFERGYGHTLGNALRRILLSSMIGFAPEVQITGIVHEYSQIDGVLEDVVDILLNLKGVVFKLDGRDEVTVMLRKDGEGVVTAADFDLPHDVSVVNPDHVIAHLSGGRL
;
A
#
# COMPACT_ATOMS: atom_id res chain seq x y z
N MET A 1 -46.74 -6.83 16.26
CA MET A 1 -45.60 -6.18 15.53
C MET A 1 -44.61 -7.29 15.22
N ALA A 2 -44.49 -7.68 13.94
CA ALA A 2 -43.55 -8.70 13.53
C ALA A 2 -42.12 -8.13 13.69
N ASN A 3 -41.33 -8.80 14.50
CA ASN A 3 -39.93 -8.47 14.71
C ASN A 3 -39.15 -8.86 13.44
N THR A 4 -39.02 -7.95 12.49
CA THR A 4 -38.29 -8.15 11.23
C THR A 4 -36.81 -8.05 11.52
N SER A 5 -36.26 -9.03 12.25
CA SER A 5 -34.82 -9.15 12.38
C SER A 5 -34.27 -9.64 11.03
N LEU A 6 -33.43 -8.81 10.39
CA LEU A 6 -32.67 -9.18 9.18
C LEU A 6 -31.92 -10.50 9.42
N LEU A 7 -32.04 -11.41 8.45
CA LEU A 7 -31.33 -12.68 8.48
C LEU A 7 -29.81 -12.40 8.43
N LYS A 8 -29.12 -12.73 9.49
CA LYS A 8 -27.66 -12.52 9.56
C LYS A 8 -26.93 -13.77 9.09
N PRO A 9 -25.85 -13.64 8.33
CA PRO A 9 -25.04 -14.79 7.94
C PRO A 9 -24.47 -15.47 9.19
N THR A 10 -24.62 -16.77 9.24
CA THR A 10 -24.12 -17.63 10.33
C THR A 10 -22.92 -18.47 9.89
N SER A 11 -22.71 -18.61 8.57
CA SER A 11 -21.58 -19.31 7.99
C SER A 11 -20.71 -18.34 7.19
N VAL A 12 -19.40 -18.40 7.43
CA VAL A 12 -18.39 -17.67 6.70
C VAL A 12 -17.32 -18.66 6.27
N GLU A 13 -17.25 -18.95 4.98
CA GLU A 13 -16.21 -19.79 4.41
C GLU A 13 -15.21 -18.96 3.61
N VAL A 14 -13.93 -19.19 3.82
CA VAL A 14 -12.85 -18.51 3.12
C VAL A 14 -12.02 -19.54 2.37
N ALA A 15 -12.08 -19.51 1.04
CA ALA A 15 -11.28 -20.35 0.17
C ALA A 15 -10.16 -19.51 -0.46
N LEU A 16 -8.92 -19.76 -0.08
CA LEU A 16 -7.74 -19.13 -0.68
C LEU A 16 -7.44 -19.78 -2.03
N SER A 17 -7.05 -19.01 -3.01
CA SER A 17 -6.65 -19.53 -4.32
C SER A 17 -5.25 -20.14 -4.24
N GLU A 18 -5.10 -21.40 -4.67
CA GLU A 18 -3.81 -22.09 -4.70
C GLU A 18 -2.82 -21.47 -5.70
N ASN A 19 -3.33 -20.86 -6.77
CA ASN A 19 -2.53 -20.31 -7.86
C ASN A 19 -2.26 -18.80 -7.73
N ASN A 20 -2.94 -18.11 -6.80
CA ASN A 20 -2.78 -16.66 -6.62
C ASN A 20 -2.97 -16.27 -5.14
N PRO A 21 -1.87 -15.92 -4.44
CA PRO A 21 -1.93 -15.56 -3.01
C PRO A 21 -2.78 -14.32 -2.72
N ASN A 22 -3.02 -13.49 -3.73
CA ASN A 22 -3.81 -12.26 -3.61
C ASN A 22 -5.29 -12.46 -3.96
N ARG A 23 -5.74 -13.72 -4.09
CA ARG A 23 -7.13 -14.05 -4.41
C ARG A 23 -7.74 -14.97 -3.38
N ALA A 24 -8.88 -14.56 -2.84
CA ALA A 24 -9.72 -15.38 -1.98
C ALA A 24 -11.19 -15.32 -2.45
N VAL A 25 -11.91 -16.40 -2.21
CA VAL A 25 -13.36 -16.45 -2.38
C VAL A 25 -13.96 -16.57 -0.97
N ILE A 26 -14.83 -15.64 -0.63
CA ILE A 26 -15.51 -15.60 0.66
C ILE A 26 -16.99 -15.87 0.42
N THR A 27 -17.50 -16.95 1.02
CA THR A 27 -18.91 -17.32 0.97
C THR A 27 -19.58 -17.01 2.29
N LEU A 28 -20.63 -16.23 2.24
CA LEU A 28 -21.42 -15.82 3.39
C LEU A 28 -22.84 -16.33 3.23
N GLU A 29 -23.33 -17.12 4.20
CA GLU A 29 -24.67 -17.72 4.17
C GLU A 29 -25.28 -17.78 5.58
N PRO A 30 -26.64 -17.70 5.70
CA PRO A 30 -27.64 -17.32 4.71
C PRO A 30 -27.84 -15.80 4.60
N PHE A 31 -28.43 -15.35 3.47
CA PHE A 31 -28.82 -13.95 3.27
C PHE A 31 -30.26 -13.83 2.81
N GLU A 32 -30.89 -12.70 3.14
CA GLU A 32 -32.15 -12.32 2.53
C GLU A 32 -31.98 -12.01 1.05
N ARG A 33 -33.04 -12.26 0.29
CA ARG A 33 -33.06 -12.05 -1.15
C ARG A 33 -32.77 -10.58 -1.48
N GLY A 34 -31.77 -10.33 -2.33
CA GLY A 34 -31.34 -8.98 -2.75
C GLY A 34 -30.32 -8.32 -1.83
N TYR A 35 -30.17 -8.75 -0.57
CA TYR A 35 -29.24 -8.13 0.37
C TYR A 35 -27.77 -8.33 -0.01
N GLY A 36 -27.45 -9.40 -0.73
CA GLY A 36 -26.10 -9.67 -1.23
C GLY A 36 -25.55 -8.56 -2.12
N HIS A 37 -26.38 -7.94 -2.98
CA HIS A 37 -25.97 -6.81 -3.81
C HIS A 37 -25.64 -5.56 -2.98
N THR A 38 -26.44 -5.27 -1.98
CA THR A 38 -26.23 -4.13 -1.07
C THR A 38 -24.94 -4.29 -0.29
N LEU A 39 -24.72 -5.48 0.31
CA LEU A 39 -23.50 -5.78 1.05
C LEU A 39 -22.29 -5.80 0.14
N GLY A 40 -22.37 -6.41 -1.04
CA GLY A 40 -21.28 -6.45 -2.01
C GLY A 40 -20.82 -5.08 -2.44
N ASN A 41 -21.76 -4.15 -2.73
CA ASN A 41 -21.44 -2.78 -3.06
C ASN A 41 -20.82 -2.01 -1.87
N ALA A 42 -21.33 -2.21 -0.66
CA ALA A 42 -20.79 -1.59 0.53
C ALA A 42 -19.35 -2.07 0.81
N LEU A 43 -19.11 -3.37 0.77
CA LEU A 43 -17.78 -3.96 0.94
C LEU A 43 -16.82 -3.51 -0.15
N ARG A 44 -17.26 -3.48 -1.41
CA ARG A 44 -16.44 -2.96 -2.51
C ARG A 44 -15.98 -1.53 -2.25
N ARG A 45 -16.90 -0.66 -1.85
CA ARG A 45 -16.56 0.76 -1.55
C ARG A 45 -15.58 0.88 -0.40
N ILE A 46 -15.80 0.13 0.68
CA ILE A 46 -14.91 0.13 1.86
C ILE A 46 -13.52 -0.38 1.47
N LEU A 47 -13.44 -1.52 0.78
CA LEU A 47 -12.17 -2.11 0.37
C LEU A 47 -11.38 -1.21 -0.60
N LEU A 48 -12.05 -0.47 -1.48
CA LEU A 48 -11.41 0.46 -2.40
C LEU A 48 -11.04 1.80 -1.73
N SER A 49 -11.73 2.20 -0.67
CA SER A 49 -11.47 3.46 0.05
C SER A 49 -10.52 3.30 1.23
N SER A 50 -10.44 2.10 1.80
CA SER A 50 -9.57 1.77 2.95
C SER A 50 -8.28 1.14 2.45
N MET A 51 -7.64 1.77 1.48
CA MET A 51 -6.37 1.32 0.93
C MET A 51 -5.23 1.55 1.92
N ILE A 52 -4.30 0.65 1.91
CA ILE A 52 -3.02 0.66 2.59
C ILE A 52 -2.28 1.99 2.33
N GLY A 53 -1.52 2.48 3.29
CA GLY A 53 -0.84 3.76 3.20
C GLY A 53 0.13 3.85 2.02
N PHE A 54 0.10 4.97 1.35
CA PHE A 54 1.06 5.38 0.32
C PHE A 54 1.66 6.73 0.73
N ALA A 55 2.77 7.12 0.13
CA ALA A 55 3.40 8.40 0.42
C ALA A 55 2.69 9.54 -0.36
N PRO A 56 1.86 10.38 0.29
CA PRO A 56 1.19 11.50 -0.36
C PRO A 56 2.12 12.70 -0.55
N GLU A 57 3.15 12.82 0.28
CA GLU A 57 4.12 13.90 0.26
C GLU A 57 5.54 13.34 0.33
N VAL A 58 6.43 13.89 -0.49
CA VAL A 58 7.85 13.52 -0.55
C VAL A 58 8.70 14.79 -0.54
N GLN A 59 9.69 14.82 0.34
CA GLN A 59 10.70 15.86 0.38
C GLN A 59 12.09 15.27 0.09
N ILE A 60 12.74 15.75 -0.96
CA ILE A 60 14.10 15.33 -1.34
C ILE A 60 15.06 16.47 -1.03
N THR A 61 16.08 16.20 -0.22
CA THR A 61 17.05 17.23 0.20
C THR A 61 17.88 17.72 -1.01
N GLY A 62 17.95 19.05 -1.18
CA GLY A 62 18.73 19.67 -2.28
C GLY A 62 17.97 19.79 -3.59
N ILE A 63 16.72 19.33 -3.68
CA ILE A 63 15.87 19.44 -4.86
C ILE A 63 14.87 20.57 -4.69
N VAL A 64 14.75 21.42 -5.71
CA VAL A 64 13.85 22.58 -5.71
C VAL A 64 12.56 22.29 -6.50
N HIS A 65 12.65 21.42 -7.52
CA HIS A 65 11.50 21.04 -8.35
C HIS A 65 11.69 19.63 -8.95
N GLU A 66 10.59 19.02 -9.36
CA GLU A 66 10.52 17.64 -9.84
C GLU A 66 11.30 17.34 -11.14
N TYR A 67 11.68 18.37 -11.88
CA TYR A 67 12.46 18.23 -13.13
C TYR A 67 13.97 18.31 -12.89
N SER A 68 14.42 18.22 -11.64
CA SER A 68 15.84 18.20 -11.29
C SER A 68 16.41 16.81 -11.45
N GLN A 69 17.72 16.74 -11.63
CA GLN A 69 18.51 15.51 -11.55
C GLN A 69 19.32 15.50 -10.26
N ILE A 70 19.57 14.33 -9.72
CA ILE A 70 20.39 14.13 -8.53
C ILE A 70 21.73 13.55 -8.99
N ASP A 71 22.82 14.20 -8.63
CA ASP A 71 24.16 13.74 -9.00
C ASP A 71 24.42 12.33 -8.45
N GLY A 72 24.80 11.41 -9.35
CA GLY A 72 25.08 10.03 -9.00
C GLY A 72 23.85 9.16 -8.80
N VAL A 73 22.67 9.59 -9.23
CA VAL A 73 21.43 8.80 -9.34
C VAL A 73 21.07 8.67 -10.82
N LEU A 74 20.71 7.46 -11.24
CA LEU A 74 20.41 7.17 -12.64
C LEU A 74 19.05 7.75 -13.07
N GLU A 75 18.06 7.65 -12.19
CA GLU A 75 16.71 8.14 -12.40
C GLU A 75 16.62 9.64 -12.15
N ASP A 76 15.75 10.33 -12.87
CA ASP A 76 15.37 11.68 -12.54
C ASP A 76 14.37 11.73 -11.37
N VAL A 77 14.13 12.93 -10.84
CA VAL A 77 13.23 13.09 -9.67
C VAL A 77 11.80 12.63 -9.98
N VAL A 78 11.31 12.81 -11.21
CA VAL A 78 9.97 12.37 -11.61
C VAL A 78 9.88 10.85 -11.55
N ASP A 79 10.86 10.13 -12.05
CA ASP A 79 10.91 8.66 -12.01
C ASP A 79 10.99 8.16 -10.57
N ILE A 80 11.81 8.79 -9.72
CA ILE A 80 11.87 8.47 -8.28
C ILE A 80 10.50 8.64 -7.62
N LEU A 81 9.80 9.75 -7.89
CA LEU A 81 8.46 10.00 -7.34
C LEU A 81 7.42 8.98 -7.83
N LEU A 82 7.51 8.57 -9.10
CA LEU A 82 6.64 7.53 -9.65
C LEU A 82 6.93 6.16 -9.01
N ASN A 83 8.20 5.83 -8.80
CA ASN A 83 8.60 4.60 -8.12
C ASN A 83 8.15 4.61 -6.65
N LEU A 84 8.28 5.73 -5.94
CA LEU A 84 7.80 5.89 -4.57
C LEU A 84 6.29 5.69 -4.42
N LYS A 85 5.49 6.06 -5.42
CA LYS A 85 4.03 5.76 -5.44
C LYS A 85 3.73 4.26 -5.46
N GLY A 86 4.67 3.43 -5.94
CA GLY A 86 4.54 1.98 -5.93
C GLY A 86 4.86 1.34 -4.58
N VAL A 87 5.47 2.06 -3.66
CA VAL A 87 5.77 1.55 -2.31
C VAL A 87 4.50 1.53 -1.46
N VAL A 88 4.25 0.39 -0.83
CA VAL A 88 3.06 0.16 0.00
C VAL A 88 3.49 0.02 1.45
N PHE A 89 3.00 0.94 2.29
CA PHE A 89 3.22 0.94 3.73
C PHE A 89 2.01 0.38 4.48
N LYS A 90 2.26 -0.33 5.55
CA LYS A 90 1.27 -0.72 6.55
C LYS A 90 1.57 0.03 7.83
N LEU A 91 0.58 0.77 8.33
CA LEU A 91 0.64 1.53 9.57
C LEU A 91 -0.24 0.83 10.61
N ASP A 92 0.30 0.61 11.80
CA ASP A 92 -0.43 0.01 12.92
C ASP A 92 -0.76 1.10 13.95
N GLY A 93 -2.04 1.50 13.99
CA GLY A 93 -2.59 2.43 14.99
C GLY A 93 -2.29 3.92 14.77
N ARG A 94 -1.83 4.30 13.56
CA ARG A 94 -1.62 5.70 13.16
C ARG A 94 -2.20 5.95 11.77
N ASP A 95 -2.65 7.18 11.57
CA ASP A 95 -3.17 7.63 10.27
C ASP A 95 -2.07 8.24 9.39
N GLU A 96 -1.00 8.76 10.00
CA GLU A 96 0.09 9.45 9.32
C GLU A 96 1.42 9.23 10.06
N VAL A 97 2.50 9.09 9.29
CA VAL A 97 3.86 8.97 9.81
C VAL A 97 4.85 9.54 8.79
N THR A 98 5.91 10.15 9.28
CA THR A 98 7.06 10.54 8.45
C THR A 98 8.12 9.46 8.54
N VAL A 99 8.52 8.92 7.39
CA VAL A 99 9.62 7.95 7.26
C VAL A 99 10.76 8.57 6.46
N MET A 100 11.98 8.14 6.74
CA MET A 100 13.16 8.64 6.04
C MET A 100 13.81 7.52 5.24
N LEU A 101 14.37 7.88 4.09
CA LEU A 101 15.23 7.00 3.31
C LEU A 101 16.55 7.73 3.11
N ARG A 102 17.63 7.02 3.36
CA ARG A 102 18.99 7.52 3.12
C ARG A 102 19.88 6.39 2.71
N LYS A 103 20.48 6.52 1.55
CA LYS A 103 21.47 5.56 1.06
C LYS A 103 22.62 6.29 0.38
N ASP A 104 23.83 5.89 0.73
CA ASP A 104 25.08 6.42 0.18
C ASP A 104 25.81 5.30 -0.57
N GLY A 105 26.55 5.65 -1.62
CA GLY A 105 27.39 4.73 -2.37
C GLY A 105 26.72 4.21 -3.64
N GLU A 106 27.29 3.15 -4.22
CA GLU A 106 26.80 2.53 -5.46
C GLU A 106 25.84 1.36 -5.11
N GLY A 107 24.74 1.28 -5.83
CA GLY A 107 23.79 0.16 -5.68
C GLY A 107 22.34 0.54 -5.92
N VAL A 108 21.46 -0.46 -5.72
CA VAL A 108 20.03 -0.30 -5.89
C VAL A 108 19.40 0.18 -4.58
N VAL A 109 18.57 1.21 -4.68
CA VAL A 109 17.74 1.69 -3.58
C VAL A 109 16.38 0.99 -3.66
N THR A 110 15.99 0.33 -2.60
CA THR A 110 14.72 -0.39 -2.53
C THR A 110 13.85 0.11 -1.37
N ALA A 111 12.61 -0.33 -1.34
CA ALA A 111 11.70 0.02 -0.26
C ALA A 111 12.12 -0.57 1.12
N ALA A 112 13.03 -1.53 1.14
CA ALA A 112 13.64 -2.03 2.38
C ALA A 112 14.64 -1.05 3.01
N ASP A 113 15.14 -0.07 2.24
CA ASP A 113 16.13 0.90 2.71
C ASP A 113 15.52 2.06 3.52
N PHE A 114 14.19 2.10 3.68
CA PHE A 114 13.53 3.07 4.57
C PHE A 114 13.87 2.83 6.04
N ASP A 115 14.16 3.90 6.75
CA ASP A 115 14.21 3.89 8.22
C ASP A 115 12.80 3.93 8.78
N LEU A 116 12.32 2.78 9.25
CA LEU A 116 10.94 2.57 9.65
C LEU A 116 10.83 2.50 11.17
N PRO A 117 9.90 3.25 11.80
CA PRO A 117 9.56 3.03 13.19
C PRO A 117 8.86 1.65 13.35
N HIS A 118 8.82 1.15 14.59
CA HIS A 118 8.31 -0.21 14.91
C HIS A 118 6.83 -0.44 14.56
N ASP A 119 6.06 0.61 14.40
CA ASP A 119 4.63 0.61 14.07
C ASP A 119 4.36 0.78 12.55
N VAL A 120 5.41 0.76 11.74
CA VAL A 120 5.33 0.87 10.28
C VAL A 120 6.09 -0.27 9.63
N SER A 121 5.51 -0.88 8.62
CA SER A 121 6.17 -1.90 7.80
C SER A 121 5.91 -1.66 6.31
N VAL A 122 6.85 -2.11 5.48
CA VAL A 122 6.70 -2.11 4.02
C VAL A 122 6.17 -3.46 3.57
N VAL A 123 5.14 -3.46 2.73
CA VAL A 123 4.53 -4.69 2.20
C VAL A 123 5.35 -5.28 1.05
N ASN A 124 5.99 -4.41 0.26
CA ASN A 124 6.80 -4.77 -0.92
C ASN A 124 8.25 -4.27 -0.79
N PRO A 125 9.07 -4.87 0.08
CA PRO A 125 10.41 -4.39 0.40
C PRO A 125 11.39 -4.42 -0.80
N ASP A 126 11.16 -5.32 -1.75
CA ASP A 126 12.00 -5.48 -2.95
C ASP A 126 11.69 -4.46 -4.06
N HIS A 127 10.71 -3.56 -3.83
CA HIS A 127 10.34 -2.55 -4.83
C HIS A 127 11.48 -1.56 -5.03
N VAL A 128 11.96 -1.45 -6.27
CA VAL A 128 13.08 -0.58 -6.63
C VAL A 128 12.60 0.87 -6.73
N ILE A 129 13.35 1.77 -6.09
CA ILE A 129 13.09 3.22 -6.07
C ILE A 129 14.05 3.94 -7.01
N ALA A 130 15.35 3.65 -6.90
CA ALA A 130 16.38 4.30 -7.70
C ALA A 130 17.65 3.44 -7.78
N HIS A 131 18.58 3.81 -8.70
CA HIS A 131 19.89 3.21 -8.83
C HIS A 131 20.96 4.29 -8.59
N LEU A 132 21.87 4.03 -7.65
CA LEU A 132 22.98 4.90 -7.33
C LEU A 132 24.24 4.46 -8.10
N SER A 133 24.89 5.40 -8.76
CA SER A 133 26.16 5.21 -9.47
C SER A 133 27.36 5.84 -8.72
N GLY A 134 27.24 5.98 -7.39
CA GLY A 134 28.23 6.61 -6.52
C GLY A 134 27.75 7.90 -5.87
N GLY A 135 26.47 8.23 -6.00
CA GLY A 135 25.83 9.38 -5.38
C GLY A 135 25.22 9.06 -4.02
N ARG A 136 24.28 9.90 -3.62
CA ARG A 136 23.54 9.80 -2.37
C ARG A 136 22.07 10.16 -2.60
N LEU A 137 21.21 9.35 -2.02
CA LEU A 137 19.76 9.59 -1.98
C LEU A 137 19.27 9.64 -0.54
#